data_f7e2197a4439dbe3014a671222d4df12
#
_entry.id   f7e2197a4439dbe3014a671222d4df12
#
_cell.length_a   1.000
_cell.length_b   1.000
_cell.length_c   1.000
_cell.angle_alpha   90.00
_cell.angle_beta   90.00
_cell.angle_gamma   90.00
#
_symmetry.space_group_name_H-M   'P 1'
#
loop_
_entity.id
_entity.type
_entity.pdbx_description
1 polymer ?
#
loop_
_entity_poly.entity_id
_entity_poly.type
_entity_poly.pdbx_seq_one_letter_code
_entity_poly.pdbx_strand_id
1 'polypeptide(L)'
;MSVSAEAPPAREPDDPRSPAATPRAGSGPKGNKGPKGPKGPNARPARPLAVTGGIAGLAAAASGLAALTTLTAIGWITAPHVGLGTGLGGVLRTAALLWLVAHHVGVTVHGAGRIGLLPLGLVLLPGALLALAGRWVVRVGAITRLRHVGYAAIALALPYTLLAGALALASRSSQAAPSLWQAVVASFLLALVAGGLGAARGLAPWSRLARLMPARPR
;
A
#
# COMPACT_ATOMS: atom_id res chain seq x y z
N MET A 1 13.16 70.30 -49.31
CA MET A 1 12.18 69.98 -48.28
C MET A 1 12.95 69.71 -47.01
N SER A 2 13.05 70.70 -46.17
CA SER A 2 13.84 70.70 -44.90
C SER A 2 12.87 70.31 -43.79
N VAL A 3 13.16 69.26 -43.06
CA VAL A 3 12.43 68.83 -41.82
C VAL A 3 13.27 69.36 -40.65
N SER A 4 12.76 70.45 -39.96
CA SER A 4 13.34 70.98 -38.74
C SER A 4 13.08 69.94 -37.60
N ALA A 5 14.16 69.57 -36.93
CA ALA A 5 14.16 68.84 -35.69
C ALA A 5 13.93 69.78 -34.52
N GLU A 6 12.81 69.61 -33.82
CA GLU A 6 12.46 70.38 -32.60
C GLU A 6 13.17 69.75 -31.39
N ALA A 7 13.91 70.54 -30.63
CA ALA A 7 14.65 70.16 -29.44
C ALA A 7 13.70 70.07 -28.22
N PRO A 8 13.89 69.11 -27.29
CA PRO A 8 13.08 68.98 -26.08
C PRO A 8 13.38 70.17 -25.07
N PRO A 9 12.38 70.60 -24.29
CA PRO A 9 12.49 71.66 -23.35
C PRO A 9 13.41 71.34 -22.15
N ALA A 10 14.17 72.36 -21.69
CA ALA A 10 15.07 72.28 -20.57
C ALA A 10 14.33 71.97 -19.24
N ARG A 11 14.95 71.15 -18.42
CA ARG A 11 14.51 70.87 -17.05
C ARG A 11 14.70 72.10 -16.16
N GLU A 12 13.65 72.51 -15.47
CA GLU A 12 13.61 73.53 -14.44
C GLU A 12 14.35 73.01 -13.19
N PRO A 13 15.15 73.86 -12.50
CA PRO A 13 15.92 73.47 -11.33
C PRO A 13 15.04 73.30 -10.10
N ASP A 14 15.33 72.25 -9.34
CA ASP A 14 14.66 71.88 -8.10
C ASP A 14 14.62 72.96 -7.06
N ASP A 15 13.41 73.31 -6.56
CA ASP A 15 13.18 74.26 -5.45
C ASP A 15 13.48 73.54 -4.10
N PRO A 16 14.44 74.06 -3.26
CA PRO A 16 14.88 73.45 -2.02
C PRO A 16 13.93 73.63 -0.83
N ARG A 17 12.67 73.99 -1.00
CA ARG A 17 11.77 74.37 0.10
C ARG A 17 10.57 73.49 0.31
N SER A 18 10.57 72.21 -0.15
CA SER A 18 9.52 71.27 0.22
C SER A 18 9.79 70.62 1.59
N PRO A 19 8.88 70.75 2.56
CA PRO A 19 9.06 70.14 3.88
C PRO A 19 8.90 68.62 3.77
N ALA A 20 9.83 67.91 4.42
CA ALA A 20 9.90 66.49 4.51
C ALA A 20 8.57 65.88 4.95
N ALA A 21 7.94 65.07 4.07
CA ALA A 21 6.77 64.30 4.38
C ALA A 21 7.15 63.11 5.29
N THR A 22 6.62 63.12 6.48
CA THR A 22 6.70 62.02 7.46
C THR A 22 6.24 60.68 6.85
N PRO A 23 6.96 59.56 7.03
CA PRO A 23 6.52 58.27 6.54
C PRO A 23 5.27 57.84 7.31
N ARG A 24 4.11 57.90 6.68
CA ARG A 24 2.92 57.22 7.16
C ARG A 24 3.18 55.71 7.15
N ALA A 25 3.11 55.07 8.33
CA ALA A 25 3.10 53.63 8.49
C ALA A 25 2.04 53.02 7.57
N GLY A 26 2.49 52.43 6.48
CA GLY A 26 1.64 51.73 5.53
C GLY A 26 1.07 50.49 6.16
N SER A 27 -0.23 50.46 6.41
CA SER A 27 -1.00 49.25 6.60
C SER A 27 -0.83 48.40 5.35
N GLY A 28 0.00 47.32 5.46
CA GLY A 28 0.22 46.38 4.37
C GLY A 28 -1.10 45.85 3.85
N PRO A 29 -1.23 45.60 2.54
CA PRO A 29 -2.44 45.07 1.97
C PRO A 29 -2.72 43.71 2.58
N LYS A 30 -3.87 43.59 3.29
CA LYS A 30 -4.43 42.30 3.72
C LYS A 30 -4.47 41.42 2.51
N GLY A 31 -3.66 40.32 2.53
CA GLY A 31 -3.57 39.35 1.45
C GLY A 31 -4.96 38.90 1.05
N ASN A 32 -5.37 39.30 -0.13
CA ASN A 32 -6.60 38.89 -0.78
C ASN A 32 -6.50 37.39 -0.99
N LYS A 33 -7.13 36.61 -0.12
CA LYS A 33 -7.33 35.17 -0.34
C LYS A 33 -8.19 35.07 -1.60
N GLY A 34 -7.52 34.86 -2.74
CA GLY A 34 -8.18 34.66 -4.01
C GLY A 34 -9.34 33.67 -3.86
N PRO A 35 -10.43 33.82 -4.62
CA PRO A 35 -11.58 32.94 -4.55
C PRO A 35 -11.11 31.51 -4.73
N LYS A 36 -11.42 30.64 -3.74
CA LYS A 36 -11.21 29.19 -3.85
C LYS A 36 -11.99 28.76 -5.10
N GLY A 37 -11.26 28.40 -6.16
CA GLY A 37 -11.87 27.90 -7.37
C GLY A 37 -12.92 26.84 -7.05
N PRO A 38 -13.99 26.72 -7.83
CA PRO A 38 -15.06 25.78 -7.58
C PRO A 38 -14.47 24.37 -7.48
N LYS A 39 -14.66 23.72 -6.32
CA LYS A 39 -14.34 22.32 -6.15
C LYS A 39 -15.18 21.57 -7.19
N GLY A 40 -14.52 21.00 -8.18
CA GLY A 40 -15.19 20.22 -9.21
C GLY A 40 -16.14 19.20 -8.57
N PRO A 41 -17.35 18.98 -9.11
CA PRO A 41 -18.41 18.17 -8.48
C PRO A 41 -18.08 16.69 -8.29
N ASN A 42 -16.91 16.21 -8.68
CA ASN A 42 -16.53 14.78 -8.69
C ASN A 42 -15.27 14.43 -7.89
N ALA A 43 -14.79 15.28 -6.99
CA ALA A 43 -13.75 14.90 -6.06
C ALA A 43 -14.35 13.91 -5.04
N ARG A 44 -14.33 12.61 -5.37
CA ARG A 44 -14.65 11.55 -4.38
C ARG A 44 -13.76 11.79 -3.17
N PRO A 45 -14.33 11.83 -1.95
CA PRO A 45 -13.53 12.01 -0.75
C PRO A 45 -12.46 10.92 -0.73
N ALA A 46 -11.18 11.31 -0.67
CA ALA A 46 -10.08 10.36 -0.58
C ALA A 46 -10.32 9.49 0.67
N ARG A 47 -10.51 8.19 0.48
CA ARG A 47 -10.68 7.25 1.60
C ARG A 47 -9.44 7.32 2.47
N PRO A 48 -9.58 7.27 3.81
CA PRO A 48 -8.43 7.20 4.70
C PRO A 48 -7.51 6.03 4.29
N LEU A 49 -6.22 6.28 4.25
CA LEU A 49 -5.22 5.28 3.83
C LEU A 49 -5.32 3.98 4.63
N ALA A 50 -5.64 4.10 5.93
CA ALA A 50 -5.87 2.96 6.81
C ALA A 50 -7.01 2.05 6.32
N VAL A 51 -8.12 2.64 5.87
CA VAL A 51 -9.27 1.87 5.35
C VAL A 51 -8.91 1.18 4.03
N THR A 52 -8.25 1.91 3.12
CA THR A 52 -7.84 1.33 1.83
C THR A 52 -6.81 0.22 2.01
N GLY A 53 -5.83 0.43 2.89
CA GLY A 53 -4.82 -0.58 3.24
C GLY A 53 -5.46 -1.79 3.93
N GLY A 54 -6.40 -1.55 4.86
CA GLY A 54 -7.12 -2.62 5.55
C GLY A 54 -7.93 -3.51 4.61
N ILE A 55 -8.70 -2.92 3.72
CA ILE A 55 -9.47 -3.66 2.69
C ILE A 55 -8.51 -4.47 1.81
N ALA A 56 -7.40 -3.88 1.37
CA ALA A 56 -6.43 -4.57 0.53
C ALA A 56 -5.77 -5.77 1.24
N GLY A 57 -5.42 -5.61 2.52
CA GLY A 57 -4.86 -6.69 3.34
C GLY A 57 -5.84 -7.85 3.53
N LEU A 58 -7.09 -7.53 3.90
CA LEU A 58 -8.13 -8.56 4.04
C LEU A 58 -8.44 -9.25 2.71
N ALA A 59 -8.52 -8.49 1.61
CA ALA A 59 -8.75 -9.05 0.29
C ALA A 59 -7.61 -9.99 -0.14
N ALA A 60 -6.34 -9.64 0.10
CA ALA A 60 -5.20 -10.48 -0.18
C ALA A 60 -5.24 -11.79 0.64
N ALA A 61 -5.57 -11.70 1.94
CA ALA A 61 -5.70 -12.87 2.81
C ALA A 61 -6.86 -13.77 2.38
N ALA A 62 -8.03 -13.19 2.11
CA ALA A 62 -9.21 -13.92 1.66
C ALA A 62 -8.97 -14.64 0.32
N SER A 63 -8.31 -13.95 -0.63
CA SER A 63 -7.96 -14.54 -1.93
C SER A 63 -7.00 -15.71 -1.80
N GLY A 64 -5.96 -15.58 -0.95
CA GLY A 64 -5.03 -16.67 -0.67
C GLY A 64 -5.69 -17.87 0.01
N LEU A 65 -6.54 -17.59 1.00
CA LEU A 65 -7.30 -18.62 1.70
C LEU A 65 -8.30 -19.31 0.76
N ALA A 66 -9.02 -18.56 -0.08
CA ALA A 66 -9.95 -19.11 -1.06
C ALA A 66 -9.24 -20.03 -2.06
N ALA A 67 -8.07 -19.61 -2.58
CA ALA A 67 -7.27 -20.42 -3.49
C ALA A 67 -6.86 -21.76 -2.85
N LEU A 68 -6.37 -21.73 -1.61
CA LEU A 68 -5.97 -22.93 -0.89
C LEU A 68 -7.17 -23.79 -0.48
N THR A 69 -8.32 -23.19 -0.15
CA THR A 69 -9.56 -23.92 0.12
C THR A 69 -10.03 -24.67 -1.13
N THR A 70 -9.99 -24.02 -2.30
CA THR A 70 -10.34 -24.66 -3.57
C THR A 70 -9.40 -25.83 -3.88
N LEU A 71 -8.09 -25.62 -3.71
CA LEU A 71 -7.09 -26.68 -3.93
C LEU A 71 -7.31 -27.86 -2.98
N THR A 72 -7.57 -27.58 -1.70
CA THR A 72 -7.85 -28.61 -0.68
C THR A 72 -9.15 -29.36 -0.97
N ALA A 73 -10.19 -28.64 -1.42
CA ALA A 73 -11.47 -29.26 -1.79
C ALA A 73 -11.32 -30.17 -3.01
N ILE A 74 -10.57 -29.76 -4.02
CA ILE A 74 -10.25 -30.62 -5.18
C ILE A 74 -9.51 -31.88 -4.71
N GLY A 75 -8.46 -31.69 -3.86
CA GLY A 75 -7.73 -32.83 -3.28
C GLY A 75 -8.63 -33.78 -2.49
N TRP A 76 -9.59 -33.25 -1.73
CA TRP A 76 -10.54 -34.08 -0.97
C TRP A 76 -11.52 -34.84 -1.85
N ILE A 77 -11.97 -34.24 -2.96
CA ILE A 77 -12.87 -34.92 -3.92
C ILE A 77 -12.12 -36.02 -4.68
N THR A 78 -10.88 -35.78 -5.06
CA THR A 78 -10.08 -36.76 -5.86
C THR A 78 -9.46 -37.85 -5.02
N ALA A 79 -9.23 -37.62 -3.72
CA ALA A 79 -8.62 -38.58 -2.80
C ALA A 79 -9.33 -38.56 -1.44
N PRO A 80 -10.59 -39.05 -1.35
CA PRO A 80 -11.43 -38.91 -0.15
C PRO A 80 -10.91 -39.67 1.07
N HIS A 81 -9.96 -40.61 0.91
CA HIS A 81 -9.40 -41.41 1.99
C HIS A 81 -8.13 -40.85 2.64
N VAL A 82 -7.63 -39.70 2.16
CA VAL A 82 -6.47 -39.03 2.73
C VAL A 82 -6.92 -38.14 3.91
N GLY A 83 -7.15 -38.72 5.07
CA GLY A 83 -7.25 -38.12 6.43
C GLY A 83 -7.41 -36.60 6.65
N LEU A 84 -7.96 -35.87 5.67
CA LEU A 84 -8.17 -34.42 5.74
C LEU A 84 -9.33 -34.01 6.69
N GLY A 85 -9.86 -34.95 7.46
CA GLY A 85 -11.02 -34.75 8.31
C GLY A 85 -12.35 -34.99 7.58
N THR A 86 -13.45 -35.04 8.33
CA THR A 86 -14.77 -35.30 7.80
C THR A 86 -15.48 -33.99 7.40
N GLY A 87 -15.95 -33.93 6.16
CA GLY A 87 -16.81 -32.86 5.65
C GLY A 87 -16.11 -31.51 5.44
N LEU A 88 -16.92 -30.52 5.15
CA LEU A 88 -16.42 -29.15 4.83
C LEU A 88 -15.57 -28.52 5.93
N GLY A 89 -15.86 -28.80 7.21
CA GLY A 89 -15.08 -28.28 8.34
C GLY A 89 -13.64 -28.79 8.33
N GLY A 90 -13.41 -30.06 7.94
CA GLY A 90 -12.09 -30.65 7.75
C GLY A 90 -11.32 -29.96 6.61
N VAL A 91 -11.97 -29.74 5.48
CA VAL A 91 -11.39 -29.06 4.31
C VAL A 91 -10.96 -27.65 4.67
N LEU A 92 -11.83 -26.87 5.32
CA LEU A 92 -11.54 -25.49 5.74
C LEU A 92 -10.38 -25.42 6.74
N ARG A 93 -10.35 -26.34 7.72
CA ARG A 93 -9.26 -26.41 8.70
C ARG A 93 -7.94 -26.74 8.02
N THR A 94 -7.93 -27.70 7.11
CA THR A 94 -6.73 -28.08 6.36
C THR A 94 -6.24 -26.93 5.48
N ALA A 95 -7.16 -26.25 4.79
CA ALA A 95 -6.82 -25.05 4.02
C ALA A 95 -6.20 -23.94 4.88
N ALA A 96 -6.76 -23.70 6.08
CA ALA A 96 -6.19 -22.74 7.03
C ALA A 96 -4.79 -23.14 7.52
N LEU A 97 -4.58 -24.44 7.81
CA LEU A 97 -3.25 -24.96 8.18
C LEU A 97 -2.25 -24.81 7.03
N LEU A 98 -2.63 -25.14 5.79
CA LEU A 98 -1.79 -24.94 4.61
C LEU A 98 -1.46 -23.47 4.39
N TRP A 99 -2.45 -22.59 4.61
CA TRP A 99 -2.24 -21.14 4.52
C TRP A 99 -1.21 -20.66 5.57
N LEU A 100 -1.29 -21.16 6.82
CA LEU A 100 -0.32 -20.86 7.86
C LEU A 100 1.07 -21.42 7.55
N VAL A 101 1.15 -22.65 7.02
CA VAL A 101 2.41 -23.27 6.57
C VAL A 101 3.04 -22.45 5.43
N ALA A 102 2.24 -21.88 4.52
CA ALA A 102 2.71 -20.95 3.49
C ALA A 102 3.37 -19.70 4.07
N HIS A 103 3.09 -19.36 5.34
CA HIS A 103 3.73 -18.27 6.09
C HIS A 103 4.88 -18.76 6.99
N HIS A 104 5.39 -19.97 6.75
CA HIS A 104 6.43 -20.59 7.59
C HIS A 104 6.06 -20.80 9.07
N VAL A 105 4.76 -20.95 9.34
CA VAL A 105 4.28 -21.27 10.69
C VAL A 105 4.50 -22.75 10.96
N GLY A 106 5.28 -23.08 12.01
CA GLY A 106 5.45 -24.44 12.46
C GLY A 106 4.14 -24.99 13.06
N VAL A 107 3.78 -26.19 12.67
CA VAL A 107 2.62 -26.91 13.19
C VAL A 107 3.11 -28.12 14.00
N THR A 108 2.66 -28.22 15.25
CA THR A 108 2.90 -29.42 16.07
C THR A 108 1.76 -30.38 15.84
N VAL A 109 2.11 -31.59 15.38
CA VAL A 109 1.14 -32.68 15.15
C VAL A 109 1.35 -33.72 16.25
N HIS A 110 0.27 -34.10 16.95
CA HIS A 110 0.30 -35.10 18.00
C HIS A 110 0.75 -36.45 17.42
N GLY A 111 1.73 -37.08 18.03
CA GLY A 111 2.29 -38.37 17.57
C GLY A 111 3.37 -38.28 16.48
N ALA A 112 3.46 -37.17 15.75
CA ALA A 112 4.48 -36.94 14.70
C ALA A 112 5.50 -35.86 15.02
N GLY A 113 5.31 -35.09 16.13
CA GLY A 113 6.20 -34.02 16.51
C GLY A 113 5.96 -32.71 15.77
N ARG A 114 6.97 -31.82 15.75
CA ARG A 114 6.88 -30.51 15.08
C ARG A 114 7.26 -30.64 13.62
N ILE A 115 6.35 -30.32 12.74
CA ILE A 115 6.58 -30.29 11.30
C ILE A 115 6.86 -28.83 10.92
N GLY A 116 8.09 -28.55 10.53
CA GLY A 116 8.53 -27.28 9.93
C GLY A 116 8.86 -27.50 8.47
N LEU A 117 7.84 -27.65 7.62
CA LEU A 117 8.03 -27.66 6.17
C LEU A 117 8.27 -26.23 5.69
N LEU A 118 9.30 -26.05 4.86
CA LEU A 118 9.60 -24.79 4.17
C LEU A 118 9.30 -24.96 2.66
N PRO A 119 8.03 -25.02 2.26
CA PRO A 119 7.71 -25.05 0.83
C PRO A 119 7.91 -23.65 0.27
N LEU A 120 9.15 -23.33 -0.17
CA LEU A 120 9.54 -22.02 -0.71
C LEU A 120 8.61 -21.55 -1.84
N GLY A 121 8.08 -22.50 -2.62
CA GLY A 121 7.10 -22.19 -3.67
C GLY A 121 5.75 -21.71 -3.13
N LEU A 122 5.30 -22.22 -1.97
CA LEU A 122 3.99 -21.88 -1.42
C LEU A 122 3.95 -20.46 -0.87
N VAL A 123 5.07 -19.91 -0.38
CA VAL A 123 5.18 -18.54 0.12
C VAL A 123 5.03 -17.50 -0.99
N LEU A 124 5.29 -17.89 -2.25
CA LEU A 124 5.14 -16.99 -3.40
C LEU A 124 3.69 -16.56 -3.60
N LEU A 125 2.73 -17.42 -3.29
CA LEU A 125 1.31 -17.10 -3.44
C LEU A 125 0.89 -15.92 -2.54
N PRO A 126 1.00 -16.00 -1.19
CA PRO A 126 0.66 -14.87 -0.34
C PRO A 126 1.57 -13.66 -0.59
N GLY A 127 2.85 -13.85 -0.89
CA GLY A 127 3.77 -12.77 -1.23
C GLY A 127 3.34 -11.99 -2.48
N ALA A 128 2.95 -12.68 -3.55
CA ALA A 128 2.45 -12.05 -4.77
C ALA A 128 1.13 -11.30 -4.54
N LEU A 129 0.18 -11.90 -3.81
CA LEU A 129 -1.09 -11.25 -3.48
C LEU A 129 -0.88 -9.97 -2.66
N LEU A 130 0.00 -10.02 -1.66
CA LEU A 130 0.36 -8.86 -0.85
C LEU A 130 1.06 -7.77 -1.67
N ALA A 131 1.96 -8.16 -2.58
CA ALA A 131 2.60 -7.19 -3.48
C ALA A 131 1.60 -6.53 -4.44
N LEU A 132 0.64 -7.28 -4.97
CA LEU A 132 -0.45 -6.73 -5.79
C LEU A 132 -1.33 -5.79 -4.98
N ALA A 133 -1.70 -6.18 -3.74
CA ALA A 133 -2.48 -5.36 -2.82
C ALA A 133 -1.76 -4.04 -2.48
N GLY A 134 -0.45 -4.07 -2.18
CA GLY A 134 0.36 -2.89 -1.93
C GLY A 134 0.40 -1.94 -3.12
N ARG A 135 0.60 -2.46 -4.33
CA ARG A 135 0.53 -1.68 -5.58
C ARG A 135 -0.83 -1.02 -5.78
N TRP A 136 -1.91 -1.75 -5.50
CA TRP A 136 -3.26 -1.26 -5.63
C TRP A 136 -3.54 -0.11 -4.66
N VAL A 137 -3.13 -0.25 -3.38
CA VAL A 137 -3.27 0.81 -2.34
C VAL A 137 -2.62 2.11 -2.79
N VAL A 138 -1.40 2.05 -3.33
CA VAL A 138 -0.67 3.25 -3.78
C VAL A 138 -1.35 3.91 -4.96
N ARG A 139 -1.85 3.12 -5.92
CA ARG A 139 -2.56 3.64 -7.11
C ARG A 139 -3.87 4.32 -6.75
N VAL A 140 -4.67 3.68 -5.87
CA VAL A 140 -5.98 4.23 -5.44
C VAL A 140 -5.80 5.43 -4.52
N GLY A 141 -4.79 5.38 -3.63
CA GLY A 141 -4.48 6.45 -2.69
C GLY A 141 -3.73 7.64 -3.30
N ALA A 142 -3.37 7.59 -4.60
CA ALA A 142 -2.55 8.60 -5.29
C ALA A 142 -1.31 9.02 -4.46
N ILE A 143 -0.65 8.03 -3.85
CA ILE A 143 0.49 8.24 -2.96
C ILE A 143 1.72 8.61 -3.79
N THR A 144 2.35 9.74 -3.46
CA THR A 144 3.53 10.26 -4.17
C THR A 144 4.80 10.28 -3.32
N ARG A 145 4.69 10.14 -1.99
CA ARG A 145 5.81 10.25 -1.05
C ARG A 145 6.15 8.90 -0.43
N LEU A 146 7.44 8.56 -0.35
CA LEU A 146 7.94 7.30 0.23
C LEU A 146 7.48 7.06 1.68
N ARG A 147 7.40 8.10 2.51
CA ARG A 147 6.90 7.96 3.89
C ARG A 147 5.48 7.37 3.96
N HIS A 148 4.64 7.69 2.97
CA HIS A 148 3.27 7.15 2.92
C HIS A 148 3.23 5.69 2.47
N VAL A 149 4.29 5.19 1.82
CA VAL A 149 4.44 3.75 1.52
C VAL A 149 4.55 2.94 2.80
N GLY A 150 5.34 3.41 3.77
CA GLY A 150 5.44 2.77 5.08
C GLY A 150 4.08 2.69 5.79
N TYR A 151 3.33 3.81 5.81
CA TYR A 151 1.97 3.81 6.37
C TYR A 151 1.02 2.88 5.62
N ALA A 152 1.09 2.82 4.29
CA ALA A 152 0.30 1.90 3.48
C ALA A 152 0.64 0.44 3.77
N ALA A 153 1.92 0.12 3.91
CA ALA A 153 2.39 -1.22 4.24
C ALA A 153 1.91 -1.66 5.64
N ILE A 154 1.99 -0.79 6.65
CA ILE A 154 1.49 -1.06 8.00
C ILE A 154 -0.03 -1.21 7.99
N ALA A 155 -0.76 -0.32 7.32
CA ALA A 155 -2.22 -0.37 7.22
C ALA A 155 -2.72 -1.66 6.56
N LEU A 156 -1.95 -2.21 5.63
CA LEU A 156 -2.21 -3.50 4.99
C LEU A 156 -1.83 -4.67 5.92
N ALA A 157 -0.66 -4.58 6.59
CA ALA A 157 -0.12 -5.67 7.38
C ALA A 157 -0.94 -5.96 8.64
N LEU A 158 -1.45 -4.92 9.34
CA LEU A 158 -2.17 -5.11 10.60
C LEU A 158 -3.41 -6.03 10.46
N PRO A 159 -4.41 -5.76 9.59
CA PRO A 159 -5.58 -6.60 9.47
C PRO A 159 -5.24 -7.99 8.88
N TYR A 160 -4.24 -8.05 8.01
CA TYR A 160 -3.72 -9.32 7.50
C TYR A 160 -3.20 -10.22 8.63
N THR A 161 -2.40 -9.65 9.52
CA THR A 161 -1.83 -10.34 10.69
C THR A 161 -2.88 -10.75 11.71
N LEU A 162 -3.88 -9.88 11.95
CA LEU A 162 -5.00 -10.21 12.82
C LEU A 162 -5.77 -11.42 12.29
N LEU A 163 -6.00 -11.48 10.98
CA LEU A 163 -6.65 -12.63 10.36
C LEU A 163 -5.79 -13.90 10.48
N ALA A 164 -4.47 -13.79 10.30
CA ALA A 164 -3.54 -14.90 10.48
C ALA A 164 -3.58 -15.46 11.91
N GLY A 165 -3.59 -14.57 12.91
CA GLY A 165 -3.75 -14.96 14.31
C GLY A 165 -5.09 -15.65 14.59
N ALA A 166 -6.19 -15.09 14.03
CA ALA A 166 -7.52 -15.69 14.17
C ALA A 166 -7.58 -17.08 13.52
N LEU A 167 -7.01 -17.25 12.32
CA LEU A 167 -6.92 -18.56 11.65
C LEU A 167 -6.06 -19.55 12.45
N ALA A 168 -4.94 -19.11 13.05
CA ALA A 168 -4.12 -19.95 13.89
C ALA A 168 -4.89 -20.43 15.13
N LEU A 169 -5.73 -19.61 15.72
CA LEU A 169 -6.60 -20.01 16.83
C LEU A 169 -7.73 -20.94 16.38
N ALA A 170 -8.41 -20.60 15.30
CA ALA A 170 -9.53 -21.37 14.78
C ALA A 170 -9.15 -22.76 14.23
N SER A 171 -7.92 -22.90 13.72
CA SER A 171 -7.42 -24.16 13.18
C SER A 171 -6.83 -25.12 14.24
N ARG A 172 -6.72 -24.68 15.51
CA ARG A 172 -6.27 -25.54 16.59
C ARG A 172 -7.21 -26.74 16.81
N SER A 173 -6.61 -27.89 17.01
CA SER A 173 -7.33 -29.13 17.34
C SER A 173 -6.48 -29.99 18.26
N SER A 174 -7.05 -31.09 18.78
CA SER A 174 -6.31 -32.11 19.53
C SER A 174 -5.19 -32.76 18.71
N GLN A 175 -5.30 -32.72 17.38
CA GLN A 175 -4.35 -33.36 16.47
C GLN A 175 -3.27 -32.41 15.95
N ALA A 176 -3.57 -31.10 15.82
CA ALA A 176 -2.67 -30.11 15.23
C ALA A 176 -2.78 -28.76 15.95
N ALA A 177 -1.64 -28.23 16.35
CA ALA A 177 -1.55 -26.93 17.02
C ALA A 177 -0.53 -26.03 16.30
N PRO A 178 -0.99 -25.06 15.51
CA PRO A 178 -0.11 -24.04 14.91
C PRO A 178 0.39 -23.07 15.99
N SER A 179 1.65 -22.61 15.85
CA SER A 179 2.25 -21.63 16.73
C SER A 179 1.66 -20.25 16.48
N LEU A 180 0.90 -19.70 17.45
CA LEU A 180 0.26 -18.39 17.35
C LEU A 180 1.30 -17.27 17.16
N TRP A 181 2.39 -17.32 17.94
CA TRP A 181 3.44 -16.31 17.84
C TRP A 181 4.07 -16.26 16.46
N GLN A 182 4.39 -17.44 15.92
CA GLN A 182 4.94 -17.51 14.56
C GLN A 182 3.93 -17.05 13.51
N ALA A 183 2.65 -17.39 13.67
CA ALA A 183 1.60 -16.93 12.77
C ALA A 183 1.53 -15.41 12.71
N VAL A 184 1.57 -14.74 13.88
CA VAL A 184 1.54 -13.28 13.97
C VAL A 184 2.80 -12.65 13.38
N VAL A 185 3.99 -13.10 13.82
CA VAL A 185 5.25 -12.48 13.41
C VAL A 185 5.55 -12.72 11.92
N ALA A 186 5.42 -13.98 11.46
CA ALA A 186 5.75 -14.33 10.09
C ALA A 186 4.79 -13.66 9.09
N SER A 187 3.47 -13.66 9.37
CA SER A 187 2.50 -12.99 8.50
C SER A 187 2.68 -11.47 8.49
N PHE A 188 3.01 -10.86 9.64
CA PHE A 188 3.31 -9.43 9.71
C PHE A 188 4.53 -9.05 8.87
N LEU A 189 5.64 -9.78 9.04
CA LEU A 189 6.86 -9.53 8.28
C LEU A 189 6.66 -9.75 6.79
N LEU A 190 5.97 -10.84 6.41
CA LEU A 190 5.67 -11.11 5.01
C LEU A 190 4.80 -10.00 4.41
N ALA A 191 3.75 -9.58 5.12
CA ALA A 191 2.84 -8.53 4.65
C ALA A 191 3.55 -7.17 4.56
N LEU A 192 4.39 -6.84 5.54
CA LEU A 192 5.17 -5.60 5.55
C LEU A 192 6.17 -5.56 4.38
N VAL A 193 6.92 -6.65 4.18
CA VAL A 193 7.95 -6.72 3.13
C VAL A 193 7.31 -6.82 1.75
N ALA A 194 6.44 -7.81 1.51
CA ALA A 194 5.84 -8.01 0.20
C ALA A 194 4.87 -6.88 -0.18
N GLY A 195 4.02 -6.44 0.77
CA GLY A 195 3.12 -5.32 0.59
C GLY A 195 3.87 -4.00 0.39
N GLY A 196 4.92 -3.76 1.19
CA GLY A 196 5.80 -2.59 1.07
C GLY A 196 6.55 -2.53 -0.25
N LEU A 197 7.14 -3.64 -0.69
CA LEU A 197 7.79 -3.75 -2.01
C LEU A 197 6.79 -3.53 -3.15
N GLY A 198 5.59 -4.09 -3.03
CA GLY A 198 4.50 -3.87 -3.97
C GLY A 198 4.12 -2.40 -4.05
N ALA A 199 3.94 -1.75 -2.90
CA ALA A 199 3.63 -0.33 -2.79
C ALA A 199 4.77 0.54 -3.36
N ALA A 200 6.03 0.25 -3.06
CA ALA A 200 7.18 0.96 -3.58
C ALA A 200 7.26 0.85 -5.12
N ARG A 201 7.02 -0.34 -5.68
CA ARG A 201 6.94 -0.53 -7.14
C ARG A 201 5.74 0.19 -7.77
N GLY A 202 4.67 0.42 -7.00
CA GLY A 202 3.52 1.22 -7.43
C GLY A 202 3.83 2.71 -7.59
N LEU A 203 4.80 3.24 -6.82
CA LEU A 203 5.27 4.62 -6.90
C LEU A 203 6.24 4.86 -8.06
N ALA A 204 7.06 3.85 -8.40
CA ALA A 204 8.05 4.00 -9.45
C ALA A 204 7.34 4.11 -10.82
N PRO A 205 7.34 5.29 -11.48
CA PRO A 205 6.84 5.37 -12.84
C PRO A 205 7.86 4.66 -13.74
N TRP A 206 7.60 3.41 -14.05
CA TRP A 206 8.39 2.63 -15.02
C TRP A 206 8.60 3.40 -16.33
N SER A 207 7.68 4.33 -16.65
CA SER A 207 7.80 5.27 -17.75
C SER A 207 9.00 6.22 -17.63
N ARG A 208 9.48 6.54 -16.42
CA ARG A 208 10.70 7.34 -16.24
C ARG A 208 11.96 6.50 -16.45
N LEU A 209 11.97 5.25 -15.99
CA LEU A 209 13.09 4.32 -16.22
C LEU A 209 13.20 3.94 -17.72
N ALA A 210 12.07 3.75 -18.41
CA ALA A 210 12.09 3.47 -19.84
C ALA A 210 12.62 4.64 -20.68
N ARG A 211 12.50 5.88 -20.21
CA ARG A 211 13.10 7.06 -20.87
C ARG A 211 14.59 7.22 -20.65
N LEU A 212 15.15 6.52 -19.65
CA LEU A 212 16.61 6.51 -19.37
C LEU A 212 17.32 5.38 -20.10
N MET A 213 16.60 4.45 -20.72
CA MET A 213 17.21 3.45 -21.59
C MET A 213 17.59 4.11 -22.92
N PRO A 214 18.87 4.10 -23.30
CA PRO A 214 19.28 4.61 -24.62
C PRO A 214 18.53 3.84 -25.70
N ALA A 215 17.96 4.59 -26.66
CA ALA A 215 17.31 4.00 -27.83
C ALA A 215 18.32 3.07 -28.50
N ARG A 216 17.99 1.79 -28.65
CA ARG A 216 18.83 0.85 -29.39
C ARG A 216 19.04 1.43 -30.79
N PRO A 217 20.30 1.62 -31.25
CA PRO A 217 20.54 2.02 -32.63
C PRO A 217 20.00 0.92 -33.55
N ARG A 218 19.24 1.36 -34.54
CA ARG A 218 18.78 0.49 -35.65
C ARG A 218 19.92 0.20 -36.60
#